data_8349e42cebae2b8f7264780371e087c0
#
_entry.id   8349e42cebae2b8f7264780371e087c0
#
_cell.length_a   1.000
_cell.length_b   1.000
_cell.length_c   1.000
_cell.angle_alpha   90.00
_cell.angle_beta   90.00
_cell.angle_gamma   90.00
#
_symmetry.space_group_name_H-M   'P 1'
#
loop_
_entity.id
_entity.type
_entity.pdbx_description
1 polymer ?
#
loop_
_entity_poly.entity_id
_entity_poly.type
_entity_poly.pdbx_seq_one_letter_code
_entity_poly.pdbx_strand_id
1 'polypeptide(L)'
;MPTKAELEAHIQDLELKAESLESDIRRTKRALGQAHLDLNVTVKEGHNHLTPHLTEHARKALARAKAELDLVVKDPCSRIDKYIKSSEGLGWSWVEPYTKNGQFAWCGAFSAFCYPDVNAQIRKKIFPSCYRLYSNWAQTSRKISVENIQAGDIVVVYTSKRSVQGDHITLCTDASTAKDGYITTIEGNAHGTLGDGTKGDGVITRQRELHEVAHVYRLLGVDFNE
;
A
#
# COMPACT_ATOMS: atom_id res chain seq x y z
N MET A 1 -6.24 -12.51 49.36
CA MET A 1 -5.54 -12.43 48.05
C MET A 1 -6.16 -13.48 47.16
N PRO A 2 -6.44 -13.16 45.91
CA PRO A 2 -6.96 -14.13 44.97
C PRO A 2 -5.95 -15.27 44.77
N THR A 3 -6.44 -16.47 44.57
CA THR A 3 -5.62 -17.62 44.24
C THR A 3 -5.12 -17.55 42.81
N LYS A 4 -4.08 -18.31 42.47
CA LYS A 4 -3.53 -18.39 41.10
C LYS A 4 -4.62 -18.78 40.09
N ALA A 5 -5.48 -19.73 40.44
CA ALA A 5 -6.57 -20.19 39.58
C ALA A 5 -7.63 -19.09 39.32
N GLU A 6 -7.96 -18.26 40.31
CA GLU A 6 -8.87 -17.14 40.14
C GLU A 6 -8.28 -16.06 39.24
N LEU A 7 -6.98 -15.81 39.30
CA LEU A 7 -6.29 -14.89 38.44
C LEU A 7 -6.24 -15.38 36.97
N GLU A 8 -5.95 -16.66 36.77
CA GLU A 8 -5.94 -17.30 35.44
C GLU A 8 -7.32 -17.26 34.81
N ALA A 9 -8.38 -17.56 35.56
CA ALA A 9 -9.75 -17.44 35.07
C ALA A 9 -10.14 -15.99 34.70
N HIS A 10 -9.69 -15.03 35.48
CA HIS A 10 -9.94 -13.62 35.22
C HIS A 10 -9.19 -13.11 33.96
N ILE A 11 -7.95 -13.58 33.74
CA ILE A 11 -7.19 -13.27 32.53
C ILE A 11 -7.92 -13.82 31.31
N GLN A 12 -8.37 -15.05 31.35
CA GLN A 12 -9.10 -15.69 30.25
C GLN A 12 -10.43 -14.98 29.92
N ASP A 13 -11.16 -14.51 30.93
CA ASP A 13 -12.37 -13.68 30.75
C ASP A 13 -12.05 -12.34 30.08
N LEU A 14 -10.94 -11.69 30.47
CA LEU A 14 -10.50 -10.43 29.85
C LEU A 14 -10.03 -10.63 28.40
N GLU A 15 -9.37 -11.72 28.08
CA GLU A 15 -8.95 -12.07 26.71
C GLU A 15 -10.17 -12.25 25.80
N LEU A 16 -11.18 -13.01 26.25
CA LEU A 16 -12.43 -13.19 25.51
C LEU A 16 -13.20 -11.88 25.30
N LYS A 17 -13.22 -11.00 26.30
CA LYS A 17 -13.82 -9.66 26.17
C LYS A 17 -13.04 -8.79 25.19
N ALA A 18 -11.72 -8.86 25.20
CA ALA A 18 -10.88 -8.12 24.24
C ALA A 18 -11.15 -8.57 22.79
N GLU A 19 -11.22 -9.88 22.54
CA GLU A 19 -11.56 -10.42 21.21
C GLU A 19 -12.95 -9.99 20.74
N SER A 20 -13.95 -10.01 21.64
CA SER A 20 -15.29 -9.53 21.34
C SER A 20 -15.31 -8.05 20.96
N LEU A 21 -14.63 -7.21 21.74
CA LEU A 21 -14.52 -5.77 21.47
C LEU A 21 -13.79 -5.49 20.14
N GLU A 22 -12.74 -6.23 19.82
CA GLU A 22 -12.07 -6.11 18.54
C GLU A 22 -12.98 -6.46 17.37
N SER A 23 -13.81 -7.50 17.53
CA SER A 23 -14.81 -7.89 16.54
C SER A 23 -15.85 -6.77 16.33
N ASP A 24 -16.33 -6.16 17.39
CA ASP A 24 -17.30 -5.07 17.35
C ASP A 24 -16.70 -3.80 16.73
N ILE A 25 -15.45 -3.50 17.06
CA ILE A 25 -14.71 -2.39 16.42
C ILE A 25 -14.58 -2.64 14.91
N ARG A 26 -14.27 -3.85 14.49
CA ARG A 26 -14.18 -4.20 13.07
C ARG A 26 -15.54 -4.03 12.36
N ARG A 27 -16.64 -4.47 13.01
CA ARG A 27 -18.01 -4.32 12.49
C ARG A 27 -18.43 -2.86 12.37
N THR A 28 -18.18 -2.06 13.42
CA THR A 28 -18.51 -0.64 13.45
C THR A 28 -17.72 0.14 12.39
N LYS A 29 -16.44 -0.16 12.20
CA LYS A 29 -15.62 0.46 11.14
C LYS A 29 -16.13 0.12 9.74
N ARG A 30 -16.60 -1.12 9.51
CA ARG A 30 -17.25 -1.49 8.24
C ARG A 30 -18.54 -0.72 8.00
N ALA A 31 -19.40 -0.64 9.03
CA ALA A 31 -20.65 0.11 8.95
C ALA A 31 -20.43 1.61 8.71
N LEU A 32 -19.42 2.20 9.36
CA LEU A 32 -19.04 3.59 9.15
C LEU A 32 -18.48 3.82 7.73
N GLY A 33 -17.67 2.89 7.23
CA GLY A 33 -17.18 2.93 5.86
C GLY A 33 -18.35 2.86 4.85
N GLN A 34 -19.31 1.98 5.07
CA GLN A 34 -20.51 1.88 4.23
C GLN A 34 -21.35 3.16 4.29
N ALA A 35 -21.60 3.69 5.48
CA ALA A 35 -22.36 4.93 5.64
C ALA A 35 -21.69 6.14 4.95
N HIS A 36 -20.35 6.23 4.97
CA HIS A 36 -19.62 7.23 4.19
C HIS A 36 -19.76 7.03 2.68
N LEU A 37 -19.77 5.78 2.21
CA LEU A 37 -20.00 5.47 0.80
C LEU A 37 -21.41 5.89 0.37
N ASP A 38 -22.42 5.55 1.17
CA ASP A 38 -23.81 5.88 0.91
C ASP A 38 -24.07 7.40 0.89
N LEU A 39 -23.43 8.13 1.82
CA LEU A 39 -23.50 9.61 1.85
C LEU A 39 -22.85 10.23 0.61
N ASN A 40 -21.72 9.70 0.16
CA ASN A 40 -21.03 10.18 -1.04
C ASN A 40 -21.78 9.85 -2.34
N VAL A 41 -22.54 8.74 -2.40
CA VAL A 41 -23.43 8.42 -3.52
C VAL A 41 -24.51 9.49 -3.65
N THR A 42 -25.14 9.88 -2.54
CA THR A 42 -26.19 10.92 -2.53
C THR A 42 -25.68 12.30 -2.97
N VAL A 43 -24.41 12.62 -2.66
CA VAL A 43 -23.77 13.88 -3.10
C VAL A 43 -23.35 13.84 -4.59
N LYS A 44 -23.10 12.64 -5.14
CA LYS A 44 -22.61 12.46 -6.53
C LYS A 44 -23.71 12.40 -7.58
N GLU A 45 -24.95 12.17 -7.22
CA GLU A 45 -26.07 12.15 -8.18
C GLU A 45 -26.35 13.53 -8.81
N GLY A 46 -25.73 14.60 -8.30
CA GLY A 46 -25.78 15.96 -8.86
C GLY A 46 -24.58 16.37 -9.74
N HIS A 47 -23.55 15.56 -9.87
CA HIS A 47 -22.38 15.92 -10.67
C HIS A 47 -22.03 14.83 -11.69
N ASN A 48 -22.05 15.22 -12.97
CA ASN A 48 -21.70 14.39 -14.12
C ASN A 48 -20.49 13.50 -13.83
N HIS A 49 -20.63 12.21 -14.08
CA HIS A 49 -19.57 11.20 -14.06
C HIS A 49 -18.46 11.54 -15.07
N LEU A 50 -17.54 12.40 -14.68
CA LEU A 50 -16.20 12.40 -15.27
C LEU A 50 -15.47 11.21 -14.63
N THR A 51 -15.38 10.09 -15.34
CA THR A 51 -14.36 9.06 -15.03
C THR A 51 -13.04 9.81 -14.92
N PRO A 52 -12.34 9.79 -13.77
CA PRO A 52 -11.09 10.48 -13.64
C PRO A 52 -10.14 9.95 -14.72
N HIS A 53 -9.76 10.78 -15.67
CA HIS A 53 -8.78 10.39 -16.68
C HIS A 53 -7.49 10.03 -15.95
N LEU A 54 -7.10 8.76 -16.05
CA LEU A 54 -5.81 8.28 -15.55
C LEU A 54 -4.71 9.14 -16.18
N THR A 55 -3.90 9.79 -15.36
CA THR A 55 -2.81 10.61 -15.86
C THR A 55 -1.86 9.77 -16.71
N GLU A 56 -1.20 10.39 -17.68
CA GLU A 56 -0.21 9.70 -18.53
C GLU A 56 0.88 9.03 -17.69
N HIS A 57 1.34 9.69 -16.63
CA HIS A 57 2.34 9.16 -15.71
C HIS A 57 1.83 7.92 -14.93
N ALA A 58 0.60 7.98 -14.44
CA ALA A 58 -0.02 6.83 -13.77
C ALA A 58 -0.20 5.65 -14.73
N ARG A 59 -0.62 5.92 -15.98
CA ARG A 59 -0.76 4.89 -17.02
C ARG A 59 0.57 4.21 -17.34
N LYS A 60 1.65 4.99 -17.51
CA LYS A 60 3.00 4.46 -17.71
C LYS A 60 3.49 3.65 -16.51
N ALA A 61 3.26 4.14 -15.29
CA ALA A 61 3.66 3.44 -14.08
C ALA A 61 2.96 2.08 -13.95
N LEU A 62 1.65 2.03 -14.22
CA LEU A 62 0.88 0.79 -14.17
C LEU A 62 1.28 -0.18 -15.28
N ALA A 63 1.56 0.29 -16.50
CA ALA A 63 2.08 -0.56 -17.56
C ALA A 63 3.43 -1.17 -17.17
N ARG A 64 4.30 -0.39 -16.54
CA ARG A 64 5.60 -0.84 -16.06
C ARG A 64 5.47 -1.85 -14.91
N ALA A 65 4.56 -1.60 -13.97
CA ALA A 65 4.28 -2.53 -12.88
C ALA A 65 3.72 -3.87 -13.40
N LYS A 66 2.78 -3.83 -14.35
CA LYS A 66 2.19 -5.02 -14.98
C LYS A 66 3.20 -5.86 -15.73
N ALA A 67 4.17 -5.24 -16.40
CA ALA A 67 5.25 -5.95 -17.10
C ALA A 67 6.13 -6.77 -16.14
N GLU A 68 6.18 -6.44 -14.87
CA GLU A 68 6.94 -7.18 -13.87
C GLU A 68 6.19 -8.41 -13.33
N LEU A 69 4.87 -8.50 -13.52
CA LEU A 69 4.07 -9.66 -13.10
C LEU A 69 4.42 -10.94 -13.85
N ASP A 70 4.78 -10.82 -15.13
CA ASP A 70 5.15 -11.95 -15.99
C ASP A 70 6.56 -12.46 -15.69
N LEU A 71 7.31 -11.75 -14.87
CA LEU A 71 8.66 -12.07 -14.49
C LEU A 71 8.68 -12.73 -13.11
N VAL A 72 9.35 -13.85 -13.01
CA VAL A 72 9.60 -14.48 -11.70
C VAL A 72 10.64 -13.66 -10.96
N VAL A 73 10.21 -13.00 -9.90
CA VAL A 73 11.07 -12.20 -9.02
C VAL A 73 11.13 -12.90 -7.67
N LYS A 74 12.14 -13.75 -7.51
CA LYS A 74 12.42 -14.44 -6.24
C LYS A 74 13.53 -13.74 -5.50
N ASP A 75 13.43 -13.77 -4.20
CA ASP A 75 14.41 -13.21 -3.29
C ASP A 75 15.50 -14.24 -2.93
N PRO A 76 16.81 -13.91 -3.02
CA PRO A 76 17.40 -12.72 -3.64
C PRO A 76 17.59 -12.88 -5.16
N CYS A 77 17.50 -11.80 -5.93
CA CYS A 77 17.83 -11.83 -7.36
C CYS A 77 18.23 -10.46 -7.92
N SER A 78 18.90 -10.46 -9.08
CA SER A 78 19.35 -9.25 -9.78
C SER A 78 18.22 -8.31 -10.19
N ARG A 79 16.98 -8.80 -10.28
CA ARG A 79 15.82 -7.96 -10.57
C ARG A 79 15.50 -7.02 -9.43
N ILE A 80 15.63 -7.48 -8.19
CA ILE A 80 15.48 -6.64 -6.99
C ILE A 80 16.55 -5.56 -6.97
N ASP A 81 17.81 -5.90 -7.30
CA ASP A 81 18.88 -4.90 -7.43
C ASP A 81 18.53 -3.82 -8.46
N LYS A 82 17.86 -4.18 -9.56
CA LYS A 82 17.37 -3.21 -10.55
C LYS A 82 16.35 -2.24 -9.96
N TYR A 83 15.42 -2.71 -9.11
CA TYR A 83 14.48 -1.83 -8.42
C TYR A 83 15.20 -0.90 -7.44
N ILE A 84 16.12 -1.45 -6.65
CA ILE A 84 16.93 -0.67 -5.72
C ILE A 84 17.78 0.36 -6.47
N LYS A 85 18.40 -0.03 -7.57
CA LYS A 85 19.20 0.85 -8.43
C LYS A 85 18.41 2.01 -9.01
N SER A 86 17.13 1.79 -9.35
CA SER A 86 16.25 2.89 -9.79
C SER A 86 16.04 3.95 -8.71
N SER A 87 16.35 3.62 -7.47
CA SER A 87 16.34 4.51 -6.31
C SER A 87 17.73 5.04 -5.94
N GLU A 88 18.79 4.71 -6.70
CA GLU A 88 20.14 5.25 -6.50
C GLU A 88 20.13 6.79 -6.62
N GLY A 89 21.01 7.44 -5.87
CA GLY A 89 20.98 8.89 -5.73
C GLY A 89 19.89 9.40 -4.81
N LEU A 90 19.01 8.52 -4.28
CA LEU A 90 18.00 8.86 -3.30
C LEU A 90 18.54 8.94 -1.85
N GLY A 91 19.86 8.91 -1.67
CA GLY A 91 20.47 9.08 -0.35
C GLY A 91 20.52 7.81 0.51
N TRP A 92 20.53 6.65 -0.14
CA TRP A 92 20.58 5.35 0.50
C TRP A 92 22.00 4.76 0.45
N SER A 93 22.95 5.46 1.05
CA SER A 93 24.32 4.99 1.15
C SER A 93 24.50 3.70 1.97
N TRP A 94 23.42 3.26 2.64
CA TRP A 94 23.42 2.08 3.50
C TRP A 94 22.76 0.85 2.85
N VAL A 95 22.20 0.99 1.67
CA VAL A 95 21.65 -0.15 0.94
C VAL A 95 22.76 -0.79 0.14
N GLU A 96 23.37 -1.80 0.72
CA GLU A 96 24.20 -2.76 -0.01
C GLU A 96 23.34 -3.45 -1.07
N PRO A 97 23.93 -3.92 -2.20
CA PRO A 97 23.20 -4.73 -3.16
C PRO A 97 22.42 -5.83 -2.46
N TYR A 98 21.15 -5.95 -2.79
CA TYR A 98 20.23 -6.91 -2.15
C TYR A 98 20.73 -8.34 -2.27
N THR A 99 21.30 -8.70 -3.43
CA THR A 99 21.94 -9.99 -3.69
C THR A 99 23.06 -10.34 -2.71
N LYS A 100 23.61 -9.33 -2.01
CA LYS A 100 24.69 -9.51 -1.04
C LYS A 100 24.19 -9.75 0.38
N ASN A 101 23.10 -9.11 0.80
CA ASN A 101 22.64 -9.11 2.20
C ASN A 101 21.20 -9.61 2.41
N GLY A 102 20.38 -9.74 1.38
CA GLY A 102 19.09 -10.45 1.38
C GLY A 102 18.00 -9.96 2.34
N GLN A 103 18.08 -8.75 2.92
CA GLN A 103 17.20 -8.36 4.02
C GLN A 103 16.50 -7.00 3.87
N PHE A 104 16.40 -6.49 2.66
CA PHE A 104 15.81 -5.17 2.45
C PHE A 104 14.36 -5.27 2.00
N ALA A 105 13.46 -4.53 2.67
CA ALA A 105 12.07 -4.39 2.23
C ALA A 105 12.00 -3.52 0.97
N TRP A 106 11.91 -4.13 -0.22
CA TRP A 106 12.01 -3.46 -1.50
C TRP A 106 10.66 -3.00 -2.11
N CYS A 107 9.57 -3.03 -1.35
CA CYS A 107 8.25 -2.56 -1.82
C CYS A 107 8.28 -1.10 -2.30
N GLY A 108 8.93 -0.21 -1.54
CA GLY A 108 9.10 1.19 -1.93
C GLY A 108 10.04 1.38 -3.13
N ALA A 109 11.11 0.57 -3.23
CA ALA A 109 12.01 0.58 -4.37
C ALA A 109 11.29 0.14 -5.66
N PHE A 110 10.44 -0.87 -5.59
CA PHE A 110 9.58 -1.28 -6.69
C PHE A 110 8.64 -0.16 -7.13
N SER A 111 7.98 0.50 -6.18
CA SER A 111 7.10 1.64 -6.49
C SER A 111 7.87 2.79 -7.15
N ALA A 112 9.09 3.10 -6.68
CA ALA A 112 9.96 4.08 -7.31
C ALA A 112 10.37 3.69 -8.73
N PHE A 113 10.65 2.42 -8.95
CA PHE A 113 10.94 1.87 -10.28
C PHE A 113 9.77 2.04 -11.25
N CYS A 114 8.53 1.88 -10.77
CA CYS A 114 7.34 2.06 -11.58
C CYS A 114 7.13 3.53 -12.00
N TYR A 115 7.58 4.49 -11.21
CA TYR A 115 7.46 5.93 -11.45
C TYR A 115 8.82 6.58 -11.80
N PRO A 116 9.44 6.29 -12.94
CA PRO A 116 10.78 6.79 -13.28
C PRO A 116 10.82 8.30 -13.49
N ASP A 117 9.70 8.87 -13.98
CA ASP A 117 9.61 10.29 -14.36
C ASP A 117 9.34 11.19 -13.14
N VAL A 118 9.12 10.63 -11.96
CA VAL A 118 8.97 11.41 -10.73
C VAL A 118 10.30 12.07 -10.39
N ASN A 119 10.24 13.37 -10.08
CA ASN A 119 11.39 14.16 -9.68
C ASN A 119 12.23 13.47 -8.60
N ALA A 120 13.55 13.44 -8.80
CA ALA A 120 14.48 12.74 -7.90
C ALA A 120 14.36 13.21 -6.45
N GLN A 121 14.12 14.50 -6.19
CA GLN A 121 13.96 15.04 -4.85
C GLN A 121 12.67 14.54 -4.18
N ILE A 122 11.61 14.35 -4.95
CA ILE A 122 10.35 13.78 -4.50
C ILE A 122 10.55 12.29 -4.19
N ARG A 123 11.15 11.53 -5.11
CA ARG A 123 11.44 10.10 -4.90
C ARG A 123 12.26 9.85 -3.64
N LYS A 124 13.29 10.67 -3.39
CA LYS A 124 14.11 10.62 -2.16
C LYS A 124 13.30 10.67 -0.88
N LYS A 125 12.22 11.45 -0.89
CA LYS A 125 11.42 11.70 0.31
C LYS A 125 10.39 10.62 0.58
N ILE A 126 9.91 9.95 -0.46
CA ILE A 126 8.69 9.17 -0.37
C ILE A 126 8.85 7.66 -0.56
N PHE A 127 9.55 7.23 -1.59
CA PHE A 127 9.60 5.79 -1.91
C PHE A 127 10.45 4.91 -1.00
N PRO A 128 11.39 5.42 -0.22
CA PRO A 128 12.21 4.55 0.62
C PRO A 128 11.46 3.77 1.68
N SER A 129 10.43 4.36 2.29
CA SER A 129 9.70 3.67 3.36
C SER A 129 8.33 4.30 3.62
N CYS A 130 7.43 3.50 4.19
CA CYS A 130 6.13 3.97 4.66
C CYS A 130 6.25 5.15 5.62
N TYR A 131 7.25 5.11 6.53
CA TYR A 131 7.51 6.21 7.45
C TYR A 131 7.85 7.50 6.72
N ARG A 132 8.74 7.47 5.73
CA ARG A 132 9.09 8.69 4.97
C ARG A 132 7.92 9.21 4.15
N LEU A 133 7.17 8.31 3.52
CA LEU A 133 5.97 8.68 2.79
C LEU A 133 4.96 9.38 3.71
N TYR A 134 4.68 8.78 4.86
CA TYR A 134 3.81 9.35 5.88
C TYR A 134 4.32 10.70 6.40
N SER A 135 5.56 10.78 6.87
CA SER A 135 6.11 12.01 7.48
C SER A 135 6.20 13.18 6.50
N ASN A 136 6.41 12.91 5.21
CA ASN A 136 6.49 13.98 4.21
C ASN A 136 5.13 14.38 3.65
N TRP A 137 4.15 13.47 3.59
CA TRP A 137 2.91 13.70 2.83
C TRP A 137 1.62 13.59 3.61
N ALA A 138 1.63 13.14 4.87
CA ALA A 138 0.42 12.96 5.66
C ALA A 138 -0.44 14.24 5.81
N GLN A 139 0.17 15.40 5.73
CA GLN A 139 -0.46 16.71 5.87
C GLN A 139 -0.44 17.53 4.58
N THR A 140 -0.31 16.90 3.43
CA THR A 140 -0.26 17.58 2.13
C THR A 140 -1.47 17.25 1.28
N SER A 141 -1.69 18.06 0.22
CA SER A 141 -2.73 17.81 -0.80
C SER A 141 -2.54 16.50 -1.59
N ARG A 142 -1.40 15.82 -1.43
CA ARG A 142 -1.14 14.52 -2.04
C ARG A 142 -1.82 13.38 -1.30
N LYS A 143 -2.15 13.57 -0.04
CA LYS A 143 -2.94 12.60 0.71
C LYS A 143 -4.38 12.65 0.23
N ILE A 144 -4.86 11.50 -0.21
CA ILE A 144 -6.22 11.32 -0.73
C ILE A 144 -7.01 10.51 0.29
N SER A 145 -8.28 10.82 0.46
CA SER A 145 -9.16 9.97 1.24
C SER A 145 -9.41 8.64 0.51
N VAL A 146 -9.62 7.57 1.26
CA VAL A 146 -9.74 6.20 0.72
C VAL A 146 -10.90 6.09 -0.27
N GLU A 147 -11.96 6.87 -0.05
CA GLU A 147 -13.15 6.92 -0.92
C GLU A 147 -12.85 7.49 -2.32
N ASN A 148 -11.76 8.26 -2.43
CA ASN A 148 -11.35 8.90 -3.69
C ASN A 148 -10.18 8.19 -4.37
N ILE A 149 -9.87 6.95 -3.93
CA ILE A 149 -8.80 6.15 -4.51
C ILE A 149 -9.04 5.88 -6.00
N GLN A 150 -7.98 5.88 -6.79
CA GLN A 150 -8.02 5.57 -8.22
C GLN A 150 -6.79 4.77 -8.63
N ALA A 151 -6.89 4.16 -9.81
CA ALA A 151 -5.74 3.51 -10.41
C ALA A 151 -4.56 4.48 -10.57
N GLY A 152 -3.35 4.02 -10.24
CA GLY A 152 -2.13 4.83 -10.20
C GLY A 152 -1.85 5.51 -8.86
N ASP A 153 -2.75 5.46 -7.88
CA ASP A 153 -2.43 5.97 -6.56
C ASP A 153 -1.43 5.04 -5.84
N ILE A 154 -0.55 5.65 -5.06
CA ILE A 154 0.33 4.94 -4.13
C ILE A 154 -0.49 4.61 -2.89
N VAL A 155 -0.61 3.34 -2.58
CA VAL A 155 -1.38 2.85 -1.43
C VAL A 155 -0.43 2.28 -0.40
N VAL A 156 -0.57 2.72 0.83
CA VAL A 156 0.12 2.14 1.97
C VAL A 156 -0.87 1.28 2.74
N VAL A 157 -0.50 0.05 2.99
CA VAL A 157 -1.38 -0.93 3.64
C VAL A 157 -0.77 -1.47 4.93
N TYR A 158 -1.63 -2.06 5.76
CA TYR A 158 -1.24 -2.88 6.90
C TYR A 158 -1.10 -4.34 6.46
N THR A 159 0.03 -4.98 6.75
CA THR A 159 0.24 -6.41 6.48
C THR A 159 0.22 -7.26 7.75
N SER A 160 0.74 -6.74 8.86
CA SER A 160 0.84 -7.49 10.12
C SER A 160 0.54 -6.65 11.35
N LYS A 161 1.07 -5.43 11.41
CA LYS A 161 0.91 -4.52 12.55
C LYS A 161 0.27 -3.22 12.10
N ARG A 162 -0.74 -2.76 12.83
CA ARG A 162 -1.33 -1.44 12.59
C ARG A 162 -0.44 -0.38 13.20
N SER A 163 0.45 0.16 12.39
CA SER A 163 1.22 1.37 12.72
C SER A 163 0.57 2.59 12.06
N VAL A 164 0.77 3.76 12.64
CA VAL A 164 0.21 5.02 12.09
C VAL A 164 0.64 5.26 10.64
N GLN A 165 1.85 4.84 10.26
CA GLN A 165 2.41 5.02 8.92
C GLN A 165 2.08 3.88 7.95
N GLY A 166 1.48 2.78 8.40
CA GLY A 166 1.41 1.54 7.63
C GLY A 166 2.75 0.81 7.54
N ASP A 167 2.80 -0.34 6.86
CA ASP A 167 4.00 -1.18 6.81
C ASP A 167 4.36 -1.72 5.42
N HIS A 168 3.52 -1.46 4.40
CA HIS A 168 3.79 -1.91 3.04
C HIS A 168 3.30 -0.90 1.99
N ILE A 169 4.11 -0.63 0.95
CA ILE A 169 3.80 0.30 -0.13
C ILE A 169 3.38 -0.51 -1.37
N THR A 170 2.26 -0.13 -1.96
CA THR A 170 1.68 -0.78 -3.14
C THR A 170 1.21 0.26 -4.16
N LEU A 171 0.83 -0.18 -5.37
CA LEU A 171 0.19 0.65 -6.38
C LEU A 171 -1.24 0.16 -6.63
N CYS A 172 -2.22 1.03 -6.54
CA CYS A 172 -3.59 0.73 -6.95
C CYS A 172 -3.64 0.55 -8.47
N THR A 173 -4.13 -0.59 -8.93
CA THR A 173 -4.31 -0.85 -10.37
C THR A 173 -5.74 -0.78 -10.81
N ASP A 174 -6.67 -1.02 -9.89
CA ASP A 174 -8.09 -0.93 -10.12
C ASP A 174 -8.81 -0.55 -8.81
N ALA A 175 -9.64 0.47 -8.89
CA ALA A 175 -10.48 0.95 -7.82
C ALA A 175 -11.98 0.86 -8.17
N SER A 176 -12.35 0.16 -9.24
CA SER A 176 -13.75 0.03 -9.67
C SER A 176 -14.64 -0.67 -8.64
N THR A 177 -14.02 -1.53 -7.81
CA THR A 177 -14.68 -2.25 -6.71
C THR A 177 -14.53 -1.57 -5.35
N ALA A 178 -14.02 -0.33 -5.30
CA ALA A 178 -13.84 0.38 -4.03
C ALA A 178 -15.17 0.59 -3.28
N LYS A 179 -16.26 0.83 -4.01
CA LYS A 179 -17.62 0.89 -3.45
C LYS A 179 -18.05 -0.41 -2.75
N ASP A 180 -17.50 -1.54 -3.16
CA ASP A 180 -17.78 -2.86 -2.61
C ASP A 180 -16.79 -3.24 -1.48
N GLY A 181 -15.91 -2.31 -1.12
CA GLY A 181 -14.95 -2.46 -0.03
C GLY A 181 -13.59 -3.02 -0.44
N TYR A 182 -13.29 -3.10 -1.74
CA TYR A 182 -12.06 -3.71 -2.26
C TYR A 182 -11.37 -2.84 -3.31
N ILE A 183 -10.06 -3.01 -3.42
CA ILE A 183 -9.24 -2.49 -4.51
C ILE A 183 -8.30 -3.59 -5.00
N THR A 184 -7.82 -3.46 -6.23
CA THR A 184 -6.75 -4.32 -6.74
C THR A 184 -5.44 -3.54 -6.72
N THR A 185 -4.38 -4.18 -6.23
CA THR A 185 -3.03 -3.61 -6.16
C THR A 185 -2.02 -4.46 -6.92
N ILE A 186 -0.91 -3.85 -7.34
CA ILE A 186 0.34 -4.55 -7.67
C ILE A 186 1.37 -4.22 -6.60
N GLU A 187 1.99 -5.26 -6.07
CA GLU A 187 2.85 -5.20 -4.89
C GLU A 187 4.19 -5.83 -5.17
N GLY A 188 5.27 -5.08 -4.97
CA GLY A 188 6.61 -5.64 -4.88
C GLY A 188 6.96 -6.02 -3.45
N ASN A 189 7.83 -7.00 -3.25
CA ASN A 189 8.18 -7.54 -1.94
C ASN A 189 6.96 -8.13 -1.20
N ALA A 190 6.12 -8.82 -1.93
CA ALA A 190 4.91 -9.43 -1.40
C ALA A 190 4.96 -10.95 -1.59
N HIS A 191 4.58 -11.67 -0.52
CA HIS A 191 4.54 -13.13 -0.57
C HIS A 191 3.27 -13.61 -1.26
N GLY A 192 3.42 -14.49 -2.24
CA GLY A 192 2.28 -15.03 -3.00
C GLY A 192 2.68 -16.04 -4.07
N THR A 193 1.77 -16.29 -5.01
CA THR A 193 2.05 -17.12 -6.18
C THR A 193 2.71 -16.28 -7.26
N LEU A 194 3.88 -16.68 -7.68
CA LEU A 194 4.68 -16.03 -8.73
C LEU A 194 4.25 -16.51 -10.12
N GLY A 195 4.77 -15.86 -11.17
CA GLY A 195 4.44 -16.16 -12.56
C GLY A 195 4.77 -17.60 -13.01
N ASP A 196 5.71 -18.28 -12.33
CA ASP A 196 6.04 -19.69 -12.54
C ASP A 196 5.17 -20.69 -11.73
N GLY A 197 4.16 -20.17 -11.01
CA GLY A 197 3.28 -20.96 -10.15
C GLY A 197 3.88 -21.32 -8.79
N THR A 198 5.13 -20.98 -8.50
CA THR A 198 5.74 -21.22 -7.19
C THR A 198 5.30 -20.16 -6.17
N LYS A 199 5.41 -20.48 -4.88
CA LYS A 199 5.20 -19.49 -3.81
C LYS A 199 6.52 -18.86 -3.40
N GLY A 200 6.49 -17.57 -3.13
CA GLY A 200 7.66 -16.81 -2.70
C GLY A 200 7.38 -15.31 -2.65
N ASP A 201 8.42 -14.55 -2.35
CA ASP A 201 8.37 -13.10 -2.40
C ASP A 201 8.65 -12.61 -3.83
N GLY A 202 7.80 -11.70 -4.31
CA GLY A 202 7.89 -11.24 -5.69
C GLY A 202 7.03 -10.02 -5.97
N VAL A 203 6.74 -9.82 -7.25
CA VAL A 203 5.75 -8.84 -7.71
C VAL A 203 4.46 -9.60 -7.99
N ILE A 204 3.41 -9.27 -7.27
CA ILE A 204 2.13 -9.96 -7.36
C ILE A 204 0.96 -8.98 -7.46
N THR A 205 -0.14 -9.43 -8.05
CA THR A 205 -1.43 -8.76 -7.95
C THR A 205 -2.16 -9.26 -6.70
N ARG A 206 -2.79 -8.32 -5.98
CA ARG A 206 -3.59 -8.67 -4.81
C ARG A 206 -4.86 -7.84 -4.76
N GLN A 207 -5.95 -8.47 -4.31
CA GLN A 207 -7.13 -7.77 -3.86
C GLN A 207 -6.93 -7.38 -2.39
N ARG A 208 -7.16 -6.10 -2.07
CA ARG A 208 -7.05 -5.55 -0.73
C ARG A 208 -8.40 -5.05 -0.26
N GLU A 209 -8.77 -5.37 0.96
CA GLU A 209 -9.93 -4.76 1.59
C GLU A 209 -9.58 -3.32 2.00
N LEU A 210 -10.55 -2.40 1.88
CA LEU A 210 -10.31 -0.98 2.22
C LEU A 210 -9.90 -0.78 3.69
N HIS A 211 -10.27 -1.69 4.57
CA HIS A 211 -9.85 -1.62 5.97
C HIS A 211 -8.35 -1.94 6.19
N GLU A 212 -7.69 -2.56 5.21
CA GLU A 212 -6.24 -2.78 5.20
C GLU A 212 -5.48 -1.53 4.74
N VAL A 213 -6.17 -0.55 4.15
CA VAL A 213 -5.54 0.68 3.64
C VAL A 213 -5.25 1.63 4.80
N ALA A 214 -3.97 1.93 5.01
CA ALA A 214 -3.51 2.92 5.97
C ALA A 214 -3.60 4.33 5.40
N HIS A 215 -3.05 4.52 4.19
CA HIS A 215 -2.99 5.82 3.51
C HIS A 215 -3.04 5.65 2.01
N VAL A 216 -3.54 6.68 1.33
CA VAL A 216 -3.53 6.81 -0.12
C VAL A 216 -2.85 8.11 -0.49
N TYR A 217 -1.94 8.08 -1.47
CA TYR A 217 -1.23 9.26 -1.97
C TYR A 217 -1.28 9.31 -3.49
N ARG A 218 -1.57 10.49 -4.02
CA ARG A 218 -1.60 10.76 -5.46
C ARG A 218 -0.46 11.67 -5.86
N LEU A 219 0.29 11.27 -6.88
CA LEU A 219 1.28 12.13 -7.50
C LEU A 219 0.58 13.20 -8.33
N LEU A 220 1.02 14.44 -8.15
CA LEU A 220 0.52 15.62 -8.88
C LEU A 220 1.45 15.93 -10.05
N GLY A 221 0.98 16.71 -11.04
CA GLY A 221 1.79 17.09 -12.20
C GLY A 221 3.15 17.68 -11.82
N VAL A 222 3.21 18.50 -10.78
CA VAL A 222 4.45 19.13 -10.25
C VAL A 222 5.47 18.14 -9.66
N ASP A 223 5.09 16.89 -9.46
CA ASP A 223 5.97 15.85 -8.91
C ASP A 223 6.82 15.17 -9.97
N PHE A 224 6.52 15.43 -11.25
CA PHE A 224 7.21 14.84 -12.39
C PHE A 224 8.23 15.83 -12.99
N ASN A 225 9.24 15.28 -13.63
CA ASN A 225 10.15 16.07 -14.44
C ASN A 225 9.43 16.51 -15.72
N GLU A 226 9.61 17.76 -16.12
CA GLU A 226 9.17 18.27 -17.42
C GLU A 226 9.98 17.67 -18.58
#